data_49d5d461bd52c91c5b7fafc7542e7424
#
_entry.id   49d5d461bd52c91c5b7fafc7542e7424
#
_cell.length_a   1.000
_cell.length_b   1.000
_cell.length_c   1.000
_cell.angle_alpha   90.00
_cell.angle_beta   90.00
_cell.angle_gamma   90.00
#
_symmetry.space_group_name_H-M   'P 1'
#
loop_
_entity.id
_entity.type
_entity.pdbx_description
1 polymer ?
#
loop_
_entity_poly.entity_id
_entity_poly.type
_entity_poly.pdbx_seq_one_letter_code
_entity_poly.pdbx_strand_id
1 'polypeptide(L)'
;MASVSSKRIPGIWSGIGWALADKSAHFPSRLQLAGRALRGALWHGKALRRWMAMVFELRARGIVTDLPSEYLRALRPYVHSGTGVSIRVVQLIDHADWLETALKPAAFTQITSDAPVMLADLPPPRGYQFLRLQLQRAPAQSTEGDLLLALVLQRSPEVQQRAAPVEVATIAFSRFRIEGQGCFVIGGVRGQRHPVLRLSQVELNQVLSGWKPSVLMLRVAQELARFWGLRLIGLDPAHHPVHRWP
;
A
#
# COMPACT_ATOMS: atom_id res chain seq x y z
N MET A 1 20.38 -3.08 29.25
CA MET A 1 18.91 -3.15 29.27
C MET A 1 18.38 -1.72 29.31
N ALA A 2 18.02 -1.17 28.16
CA ALA A 2 17.46 0.19 28.08
C ALA A 2 16.00 0.13 28.54
N SER A 3 15.65 0.93 29.54
CA SER A 3 14.29 1.14 30.04
C SER A 3 13.37 1.48 28.87
N VAL A 4 12.46 0.58 28.51
CA VAL A 4 11.35 0.84 27.59
C VAL A 4 10.45 1.84 28.31
N SER A 5 10.70 3.13 28.05
CA SER A 5 9.81 4.21 28.45
C SER A 5 8.39 3.80 28.08
N SER A 6 7.50 3.72 29.05
CA SER A 6 6.07 3.42 28.91
C SER A 6 5.44 4.44 27.95
N LYS A 7 5.55 4.18 26.64
CA LYS A 7 4.95 5.01 25.60
C LYS A 7 3.44 4.85 25.70
N ARG A 8 2.79 5.86 26.23
CA ARG A 8 1.32 5.89 26.34
C ARG A 8 0.72 5.74 24.95
N ILE A 9 -0.08 4.70 24.76
CA ILE A 9 -0.89 4.51 23.55
C ILE A 9 -1.75 5.76 23.38
N PRO A 10 -1.84 6.32 22.16
CA PRO A 10 -2.60 7.54 21.91
C PRO A 10 -4.02 7.43 22.43
N GLY A 11 -4.43 8.41 23.20
CA GLY A 11 -5.81 8.49 23.68
C GLY A 11 -6.79 8.88 22.57
N ILE A 12 -8.07 8.82 22.85
CA ILE A 12 -9.16 9.19 21.93
C ILE A 12 -8.92 10.57 21.29
N TRP A 13 -8.51 11.53 22.08
CA TRP A 13 -8.27 12.92 21.64
C TRP A 13 -7.12 13.04 20.64
N SER A 14 -6.07 12.24 20.80
CA SER A 14 -4.97 12.20 19.82
C SER A 14 -5.46 11.70 18.47
N GLY A 15 -6.27 10.65 18.44
CA GLY A 15 -6.83 10.09 17.20
C GLY A 15 -7.76 11.09 16.49
N ILE A 16 -8.60 11.81 17.21
CA ILE A 16 -9.46 12.87 16.65
C ILE A 16 -8.60 14.02 16.13
N GLY A 17 -7.60 14.47 16.89
CA GLY A 17 -6.68 15.52 16.47
C GLY A 17 -5.93 15.17 15.18
N TRP A 18 -5.45 13.93 15.07
CA TRP A 18 -4.79 13.45 13.85
C TRP A 18 -5.74 13.40 12.63
N ALA A 19 -6.99 12.97 12.84
CA ALA A 19 -8.00 12.96 11.79
C ALA A 19 -8.32 14.35 11.26
N LEU A 20 -8.43 15.34 12.14
CA LEU A 20 -8.68 16.73 11.77
C LEU A 20 -7.47 17.41 11.12
N ALA A 21 -6.25 17.02 11.51
CA ALA A 21 -5.01 17.54 10.97
C ALA A 21 -4.58 16.87 9.64
N ASP A 22 -5.28 15.84 9.20
CA ASP A 22 -4.95 15.12 7.97
C ASP A 22 -5.10 16.00 6.72
N LYS A 23 -3.96 16.42 6.17
CA LYS A 23 -3.90 17.27 4.98
C LYS A 23 -4.25 16.54 3.68
N SER A 24 -4.23 15.20 3.68
CA SER A 24 -4.56 14.39 2.51
C SER A 24 -6.06 14.32 2.23
N ALA A 25 -6.91 14.68 3.20
CA ALA A 25 -8.35 14.65 3.08
C ALA A 25 -8.95 16.07 2.97
N HIS A 26 -10.01 16.24 2.16
CA HIS A 26 -10.82 17.46 2.15
C HIS A 26 -11.58 17.64 3.47
N PHE A 27 -11.93 18.87 3.82
CA PHE A 27 -12.55 19.20 5.11
C PHE A 27 -13.75 18.31 5.50
N PRO A 28 -14.76 18.04 4.62
CA PRO A 28 -15.86 17.15 4.96
C PRO A 28 -15.36 15.71 5.31
N SER A 29 -14.38 15.21 4.57
CA SER A 29 -13.78 13.89 4.82
C SER A 29 -13.00 13.83 6.14
N ARG A 30 -12.41 14.94 6.59
CA ARG A 30 -11.74 15.04 7.91
C ARG A 30 -12.74 14.89 9.05
N LEU A 31 -13.90 15.52 8.97
CA LEU A 31 -14.97 15.38 9.97
C LEU A 31 -15.50 13.95 10.03
N GLN A 32 -15.71 13.31 8.88
CA GLN A 32 -16.09 11.90 8.82
C GLN A 32 -15.00 11.00 9.44
N LEU A 33 -13.73 11.28 9.17
CA LEU A 33 -12.60 10.54 9.73
C LEU A 33 -12.49 10.75 11.25
N ALA A 34 -12.69 11.97 11.72
CA ALA A 34 -12.76 12.28 13.15
C ALA A 34 -13.92 11.56 13.86
N GLY A 35 -15.11 11.52 13.23
CA GLY A 35 -16.25 10.74 13.73
C GLY A 35 -15.96 9.23 13.75
N ARG A 36 -15.19 8.72 12.79
CA ARG A 36 -14.73 7.33 12.81
C ARG A 36 -13.68 7.10 13.90
N ALA A 37 -12.76 8.04 14.13
CA ALA A 37 -11.77 7.95 15.19
C ALA A 37 -12.45 7.88 16.56
N LEU A 38 -13.44 8.75 16.81
CA LEU A 38 -14.24 8.71 18.04
C LEU A 38 -14.98 7.37 18.18
N ARG A 39 -15.71 6.96 17.16
CA ARG A 39 -16.46 5.70 17.13
C ARG A 39 -15.53 4.50 17.30
N GLY A 40 -14.42 4.48 16.57
CA GLY A 40 -13.39 3.43 16.65
C GLY A 40 -12.81 3.31 18.06
N ALA A 41 -12.51 4.44 18.71
CA ALA A 41 -11.98 4.45 20.07
C ALA A 41 -13.01 3.94 21.09
N LEU A 42 -14.30 4.27 20.94
CA LEU A 42 -15.37 3.85 21.86
C LEU A 42 -15.70 2.35 21.69
N TRP A 43 -15.91 1.90 20.47
CA TRP A 43 -16.39 0.52 20.23
C TRP A 43 -15.29 -0.49 19.86
N HIS A 44 -14.14 -0.02 19.37
CA HIS A 44 -13.04 -0.88 18.93
C HIS A 44 -11.72 -0.58 19.62
N GLY A 45 -11.76 0.03 20.80
CA GLY A 45 -10.56 0.49 21.53
C GLY A 45 -9.54 -0.61 21.82
N LYS A 46 -9.98 -1.87 22.05
CA LYS A 46 -9.06 -3.01 22.23
C LYS A 46 -8.30 -3.33 20.94
N ALA A 47 -8.99 -3.36 19.80
CA ALA A 47 -8.37 -3.62 18.50
C ALA A 47 -7.38 -2.51 18.12
N LEU A 48 -7.78 -1.24 18.25
CA LEU A 48 -6.91 -0.11 17.96
C LEU A 48 -5.67 -0.07 18.87
N ARG A 49 -5.80 -0.42 20.15
CA ARG A 49 -4.65 -0.54 21.05
C ARG A 49 -3.68 -1.62 20.60
N ARG A 50 -4.19 -2.79 20.14
CA ARG A 50 -3.35 -3.87 19.62
C ARG A 50 -2.60 -3.42 18.35
N TRP A 51 -3.29 -2.74 17.43
CA TRP A 51 -2.66 -2.17 16.25
C TRP A 51 -1.57 -1.15 16.60
N MET A 52 -1.87 -0.20 17.50
CA MET A 52 -0.90 0.80 17.90
C MET A 52 0.28 0.22 18.66
N ALA A 53 0.09 -0.84 19.44
CA ALA A 53 1.20 -1.54 20.09
C ALA A 53 2.19 -2.06 19.04
N MET A 54 1.70 -2.73 17.99
CA MET A 54 2.53 -3.19 16.87
C MET A 54 3.21 -2.02 16.13
N VAL A 55 2.46 -0.95 15.83
CA VAL A 55 3.01 0.25 15.18
C VAL A 55 4.14 0.88 16.01
N PHE A 56 4.01 0.92 17.34
CA PHE A 56 5.07 1.40 18.22
C PHE A 56 6.29 0.48 18.23
N GLU A 57 6.09 -0.83 18.16
CA GLU A 57 7.18 -1.79 18.03
C GLU A 57 7.94 -1.59 16.71
N LEU A 58 7.23 -1.49 15.60
CA LEU A 58 7.81 -1.17 14.29
C LEU A 58 8.54 0.18 14.30
N ARG A 59 7.96 1.18 14.97
CA ARG A 59 8.62 2.50 15.13
C ARG A 59 9.89 2.41 15.96
N ALA A 60 9.91 1.63 17.03
CA ALA A 60 11.11 1.43 17.84
C ALA A 60 12.26 0.80 17.04
N ARG A 61 11.92 0.06 15.99
CA ARG A 61 12.86 -0.54 15.02
C ARG A 61 13.21 0.40 13.86
N GLY A 62 12.72 1.66 13.87
CA GLY A 62 12.97 2.64 12.81
C GLY A 62 12.16 2.44 11.53
N ILE A 63 11.16 1.54 11.54
CA ILE A 63 10.39 1.12 10.37
C ILE A 63 9.22 2.07 10.07
N VAL A 64 8.55 2.58 11.10
CA VAL A 64 7.40 3.48 10.97
C VAL A 64 7.77 4.86 11.47
N THR A 65 7.56 5.88 10.66
CA THR A 65 7.84 7.28 11.00
C THR A 65 6.57 8.07 11.29
N ASP A 66 5.47 7.81 10.58
CA ASP A 66 4.21 8.54 10.64
C ASP A 66 3.13 7.80 11.45
N LEU A 67 3.12 8.00 12.76
CA LEU A 67 2.11 7.41 13.66
C LEU A 67 0.67 7.85 13.34
N PRO A 68 0.37 9.12 13.04
CA PRO A 68 -0.96 9.56 12.67
C PRO A 68 -1.53 8.77 11.49
N SER A 69 -0.78 8.65 10.42
CA SER A 69 -1.22 7.91 9.22
C SER A 69 -1.49 6.43 9.52
N GLU A 70 -0.64 5.78 10.31
CA GLU A 70 -0.85 4.39 10.70
C GLU A 70 -2.08 4.21 11.61
N TYR A 71 -2.33 5.11 12.55
CA TYR A 71 -3.56 5.07 13.33
C TYR A 71 -4.80 5.20 12.44
N LEU A 72 -4.79 6.17 11.53
CA LEU A 72 -5.89 6.45 10.62
C LEU A 72 -6.11 5.34 9.58
N ARG A 73 -5.07 4.57 9.22
CA ARG A 73 -5.16 3.42 8.31
C ARG A 73 -6.18 2.40 8.81
N ALA A 74 -6.20 2.09 10.10
CA ALA A 74 -7.18 1.16 10.68
C ALA A 74 -8.64 1.68 10.62
N LEU A 75 -8.83 2.99 10.52
CA LEU A 75 -10.14 3.63 10.51
C LEU A 75 -10.68 3.93 9.11
N ARG A 76 -9.81 4.03 8.11
CA ARG A 76 -10.21 4.27 6.72
C ARG A 76 -10.81 3.01 6.09
N PRO A 77 -11.68 3.13 5.09
CA PRO A 77 -12.04 1.98 4.26
C PRO A 77 -10.78 1.38 3.65
N TYR A 78 -10.72 0.06 3.61
CA TYR A 78 -9.52 -0.64 3.24
C TYR A 78 -9.86 -1.91 2.48
N VAL A 79 -9.41 -2.01 1.25
CA VAL A 79 -9.63 -3.10 0.29
C VAL A 79 -11.12 -3.42 0.11
N HIS A 80 -11.85 -3.78 1.17
CA HIS A 80 -13.28 -4.12 1.12
C HIS A 80 -14.11 -3.18 1.98
N SER A 81 -15.12 -2.53 1.39
CA SER A 81 -15.95 -1.50 2.04
C SER A 81 -16.74 -1.98 3.26
N GLY A 82 -17.12 -3.27 3.28
CA GLY A 82 -17.90 -3.89 4.38
C GLY A 82 -17.07 -4.32 5.58
N THR A 83 -15.74 -4.17 5.54
CA THR A 83 -14.86 -4.65 6.61
C THR A 83 -14.89 -3.70 7.82
N GLY A 84 -15.34 -4.21 8.96
CA GLY A 84 -15.34 -3.46 10.24
C GLY A 84 -13.92 -3.23 10.78
N VAL A 85 -13.76 -2.23 11.66
CA VAL A 85 -12.46 -1.81 12.23
C VAL A 85 -11.70 -2.97 12.89
N SER A 86 -12.36 -3.82 13.66
CA SER A 86 -11.72 -4.94 14.36
C SER A 86 -11.14 -5.97 13.38
N ILE A 87 -11.88 -6.32 12.33
CA ILE A 87 -11.41 -7.26 11.30
C ILE A 87 -10.26 -6.65 10.53
N ARG A 88 -10.35 -5.36 10.18
CA ARG A 88 -9.31 -4.62 9.49
C ARG A 88 -8.01 -4.59 10.28
N VAL A 89 -8.08 -4.34 11.58
CA VAL A 89 -6.90 -4.39 12.45
C VAL A 89 -6.25 -5.77 12.45
N VAL A 90 -7.04 -6.83 12.52
CA VAL A 90 -6.49 -8.21 12.42
C VAL A 90 -5.78 -8.42 11.08
N GLN A 91 -6.37 -7.95 9.98
CA GLN A 91 -5.78 -8.06 8.65
C GLN A 91 -4.47 -7.25 8.52
N LEU A 92 -4.43 -6.02 9.06
CA LEU A 92 -3.23 -5.19 9.06
C LEU A 92 -2.09 -5.83 9.86
N ILE A 93 -2.39 -6.39 11.03
CA ILE A 93 -1.40 -7.10 11.86
C ILE A 93 -0.91 -8.35 11.13
N ASP A 94 -1.82 -9.17 10.62
CA ASP A 94 -1.50 -10.40 9.90
C ASP A 94 -0.67 -10.14 8.62
N HIS A 95 -0.95 -9.02 7.93
CA HIS A 95 -0.14 -8.57 6.80
C HIS A 95 1.28 -8.16 7.22
N ALA A 96 1.42 -7.39 8.29
CA ALA A 96 2.72 -6.93 8.77
C ALA A 96 3.60 -8.08 9.29
N ASP A 97 3.02 -9.02 10.06
CA ASP A 97 3.70 -10.23 10.54
C ASP A 97 4.16 -11.11 9.36
N TRP A 98 3.30 -11.27 8.36
CA TRP A 98 3.65 -12.00 7.15
C TRP A 98 4.78 -11.30 6.38
N LEU A 99 4.72 -9.99 6.20
CA LEU A 99 5.71 -9.24 5.44
C LEU A 99 7.12 -9.41 6.04
N GLU A 100 7.22 -9.40 7.37
CA GLU A 100 8.47 -9.63 8.08
C GLU A 100 9.03 -11.04 7.87
N THR A 101 8.17 -12.05 7.79
CA THR A 101 8.59 -13.44 7.60
C THR A 101 8.83 -13.82 6.15
N ALA A 102 8.11 -13.17 5.20
CA ALA A 102 8.16 -13.50 3.78
C ALA A 102 9.34 -12.84 3.05
N LEU A 103 9.82 -11.70 3.55
CA LEU A 103 10.90 -10.95 2.92
C LEU A 103 12.24 -11.20 3.62
N LYS A 104 13.32 -11.15 2.83
CA LYS A 104 14.67 -11.06 3.40
C LYS A 104 14.80 -9.77 4.23
N PRO A 105 15.57 -9.75 5.32
CA PRO A 105 15.68 -8.58 6.21
C PRO A 105 15.99 -7.27 5.50
N ALA A 106 16.88 -7.28 4.49
CA ALA A 106 17.21 -6.09 3.70
C ALA A 106 16.00 -5.57 2.90
N ALA A 107 15.24 -6.46 2.24
CA ALA A 107 14.05 -6.10 1.47
C ALA A 107 12.92 -5.63 2.40
N PHE A 108 12.76 -6.26 3.56
CA PHE A 108 11.80 -5.82 4.58
C PHE A 108 12.12 -4.39 5.06
N THR A 109 13.37 -4.12 5.43
CA THR A 109 13.82 -2.78 5.85
C THR A 109 13.60 -1.75 4.74
N GLN A 110 13.89 -2.12 3.49
CA GLN A 110 13.75 -1.23 2.34
C GLN A 110 12.27 -0.85 2.11
N ILE A 111 11.36 -1.83 2.05
CA ILE A 111 9.91 -1.58 1.88
C ILE A 111 9.33 -0.77 3.04
N THR A 112 9.74 -1.08 4.25
CA THR A 112 9.21 -0.42 5.44
C THR A 112 9.74 0.99 5.66
N SER A 113 10.88 1.34 5.05
CA SER A 113 11.39 2.71 4.96
C SER A 113 10.88 3.48 3.74
N ASP A 114 9.79 3.03 3.13
CA ASP A 114 9.18 3.60 1.93
C ASP A 114 10.10 3.62 0.69
N ALA A 115 11.16 2.80 0.70
CA ALA A 115 12.03 2.61 -0.46
C ALA A 115 11.58 1.40 -1.28
N PRO A 116 11.55 1.51 -2.62
CA PRO A 116 11.13 0.40 -3.47
C PRO A 116 12.19 -0.71 -3.51
N VAL A 117 11.74 -1.97 -3.48
CA VAL A 117 12.57 -3.15 -3.77
C VAL A 117 12.49 -3.43 -5.26
N MET A 118 13.62 -3.39 -5.94
CA MET A 118 13.71 -3.72 -7.35
C MET A 118 13.57 -5.24 -7.54
N LEU A 119 12.59 -5.63 -8.36
CA LEU A 119 12.35 -7.02 -8.73
C LEU A 119 13.01 -7.39 -10.06
N ALA A 120 12.95 -6.48 -11.04
CA ALA A 120 13.58 -6.66 -12.35
C ALA A 120 13.86 -5.32 -13.03
N ASP A 121 14.97 -5.25 -13.78
CA ASP A 121 15.22 -4.25 -14.80
C ASP A 121 14.79 -4.83 -16.15
N LEU A 122 13.98 -4.07 -16.89
CA LEU A 122 13.53 -4.41 -18.23
C LEU A 122 14.22 -3.48 -19.24
N PRO A 123 14.39 -3.90 -20.50
CA PRO A 123 14.92 -3.02 -21.54
C PRO A 123 14.07 -1.74 -21.64
N PRO A 124 14.63 -0.55 -21.49
CA PRO A 124 13.86 0.68 -21.61
C PRO A 124 13.54 1.00 -23.07
N PRO A 125 12.42 1.68 -23.34
CA PRO A 125 12.14 2.26 -24.65
C PRO A 125 13.17 3.33 -25.01
N ARG A 126 13.28 3.65 -26.29
CA ARG A 126 14.19 4.70 -26.77
C ARG A 126 13.88 6.05 -26.11
N GLY A 127 14.90 6.74 -25.61
CA GLY A 127 14.75 8.03 -24.90
C GLY A 127 14.41 7.89 -23.42
N TYR A 128 14.47 6.68 -22.87
CA TYR A 128 14.27 6.40 -21.47
C TYR A 128 15.52 5.77 -20.85
N GLN A 129 15.77 6.08 -19.59
CA GLN A 129 16.93 5.62 -18.84
C GLN A 129 16.72 4.21 -18.29
N PHE A 130 15.52 3.94 -17.75
CA PHE A 130 15.16 2.62 -17.24
C PHE A 130 13.65 2.34 -17.33
N LEU A 131 13.33 1.06 -17.38
CA LEU A 131 12.01 0.49 -17.14
C LEU A 131 12.16 -0.57 -16.05
N ARG A 132 11.55 -0.37 -14.91
CA ARG A 132 11.75 -1.20 -13.71
C ARG A 132 10.46 -1.75 -13.17
N LEU A 133 10.51 -3.03 -12.80
CA LEU A 133 9.50 -3.67 -11.98
C LEU A 133 9.95 -3.60 -10.53
N GLN A 134 9.12 -3.01 -9.68
CA GLN A 134 9.45 -2.82 -8.27
C GLN A 134 8.28 -3.10 -7.36
N LEU A 135 8.59 -3.55 -6.15
CA LEU A 135 7.64 -3.73 -5.06
C LEU A 135 7.90 -2.62 -4.03
N GLN A 136 6.86 -1.93 -3.63
CA GLN A 136 6.95 -0.84 -2.65
C GLN A 136 5.77 -0.87 -1.69
N ARG A 137 5.90 -0.18 -0.59
CA ARG A 137 4.79 0.05 0.33
C ARG A 137 3.78 0.99 -0.33
N ALA A 138 2.51 0.67 -0.23
CA ALA A 138 1.48 1.60 -0.68
C ALA A 138 1.40 2.80 0.27
N PRO A 139 1.08 4.01 -0.23
CA PRO A 139 0.87 5.17 0.62
C PRO A 139 -0.09 4.88 1.77
N ALA A 140 0.14 5.46 2.95
CA ALA A 140 -0.66 5.20 4.15
C ALA A 140 -2.15 5.50 3.98
N GLN A 141 -2.51 6.40 3.08
CA GLN A 141 -3.89 6.72 2.70
C GLN A 141 -4.46 5.80 1.61
N SER A 142 -3.71 4.84 1.11
CA SER A 142 -4.20 3.88 0.12
C SER A 142 -5.38 3.08 0.68
N THR A 143 -6.44 2.98 -0.09
CA THR A 143 -7.60 2.14 0.20
C THR A 143 -7.57 0.82 -0.56
N GLU A 144 -6.59 0.64 -1.45
CA GLU A 144 -6.52 -0.47 -2.39
C GLU A 144 -5.55 -1.59 -1.94
N GLY A 145 -4.69 -1.32 -0.95
CA GLY A 145 -3.75 -2.32 -0.44
C GLY A 145 -2.59 -1.71 0.35
N ASP A 146 -1.77 -2.58 0.94
CA ASP A 146 -0.57 -2.20 1.71
C ASP A 146 0.70 -2.26 0.88
N LEU A 147 0.71 -3.07 -0.18
CA LEU A 147 1.81 -3.20 -1.13
C LEU A 147 1.38 -2.74 -2.52
N LEU A 148 2.32 -2.17 -3.22
CA LEU A 148 2.18 -1.73 -4.60
C LEU A 148 3.26 -2.40 -5.44
N LEU A 149 2.85 -3.23 -6.38
CA LEU A 149 3.69 -3.68 -7.48
C LEU A 149 3.60 -2.63 -8.57
N ALA A 150 4.73 -2.04 -8.95
CA ALA A 150 4.78 -0.93 -9.89
C ALA A 150 5.73 -1.23 -11.07
N LEU A 151 5.28 -0.92 -12.27
CA LEU A 151 6.11 -0.80 -13.45
C LEU A 151 6.45 0.67 -13.63
N VAL A 152 7.72 1.03 -13.47
CA VAL A 152 8.18 2.41 -13.40
C VAL A 152 9.13 2.72 -14.55
N LEU A 153 8.90 3.85 -15.18
CA LEU A 153 9.65 4.34 -16.31
C LEU A 153 10.28 5.70 -15.98
N GLN A 154 11.55 5.89 -16.32
CA GLN A 154 12.22 7.19 -16.20
C GLN A 154 12.82 7.61 -17.52
N ARG A 155 12.63 8.88 -17.89
CA ARG A 155 13.28 9.48 -19.06
C ARG A 155 14.77 9.66 -18.84
N SER A 156 15.51 9.61 -19.96
CA SER A 156 16.92 9.97 -19.95
C SER A 156 17.11 11.44 -19.56
N PRO A 157 18.13 11.77 -18.74
CA PRO A 157 18.44 13.15 -18.35
C PRO A 157 18.69 14.09 -19.54
N GLU A 158 19.17 13.54 -20.64
CA GLU A 158 19.41 14.26 -21.90
C GLU A 158 18.11 14.79 -22.53
N VAL A 159 16.98 14.10 -22.29
CA VAL A 159 15.68 14.47 -22.85
C VAL A 159 14.91 15.40 -21.91
N GLN A 160 15.08 15.23 -20.62
CA GLN A 160 14.43 16.06 -19.59
C GLN A 160 15.23 16.05 -18.29
N GLN A 161 15.91 17.14 -18.01
CA GLN A 161 16.60 17.32 -16.73
C GLN A 161 15.61 17.21 -15.57
N ARG A 162 15.82 16.24 -14.66
CA ARG A 162 15.05 16.01 -13.42
C ARG A 162 13.61 15.54 -13.59
N ALA A 163 13.28 14.77 -14.63
CA ALA A 163 11.99 14.10 -14.67
C ALA A 163 11.91 13.05 -13.54
N ALA A 164 10.90 13.14 -12.70
CA ALA A 164 10.61 12.09 -11.74
C ALA A 164 10.21 10.79 -12.46
N PRO A 165 10.51 9.60 -11.88
CA PRO A 165 10.02 8.34 -12.40
C PRO A 165 8.49 8.34 -12.47
N VAL A 166 7.94 7.70 -13.51
CA VAL A 166 6.50 7.64 -13.75
C VAL A 166 6.01 6.20 -13.65
N GLU A 167 4.99 5.96 -12.86
CA GLU A 167 4.32 4.67 -12.80
C GLU A 167 3.50 4.44 -14.07
N VAL A 168 3.84 3.39 -14.82
CA VAL A 168 3.19 3.01 -16.07
C VAL A 168 2.00 2.09 -15.81
N ALA A 169 2.17 1.18 -14.88
CA ALA A 169 1.11 0.29 -14.41
C ALA A 169 1.38 -0.08 -12.95
N THR A 170 0.31 -0.25 -12.19
CA THR A 170 0.40 -0.65 -10.78
C THR A 170 -0.66 -1.67 -10.42
N ILE A 171 -0.32 -2.55 -9.49
CA ILE A 171 -1.27 -3.41 -8.77
C ILE A 171 -1.09 -3.17 -7.28
N ALA A 172 -2.17 -2.73 -6.63
CA ALA A 172 -2.23 -2.62 -5.18
C ALA A 172 -2.85 -3.88 -4.60
N PHE A 173 -2.21 -4.45 -3.59
CA PHE A 173 -2.68 -5.68 -2.95
C PHE A 173 -2.27 -5.76 -1.49
N SER A 174 -2.95 -6.64 -0.76
CA SER A 174 -2.61 -6.98 0.62
C SER A 174 -2.71 -8.48 0.85
N ARG A 175 -1.97 -8.96 1.80
CA ARG A 175 -2.12 -10.35 2.25
C ARG A 175 -3.19 -10.42 3.33
N PHE A 176 -4.19 -11.26 3.09
CA PHE A 176 -5.25 -11.58 4.04
C PHE A 176 -5.26 -13.08 4.33
N ARG A 177 -5.87 -13.43 5.46
CA ARG A 177 -6.24 -14.82 5.74
C ARG A 177 -7.74 -14.96 5.53
N ILE A 178 -8.14 -15.78 4.56
CA ILE A 178 -9.53 -16.05 4.20
C ILE A 178 -9.74 -17.54 4.38
N GLU A 179 -10.68 -17.94 5.22
CA GLU A 179 -10.97 -19.36 5.54
C GLU A 179 -9.72 -20.18 5.93
N GLY A 180 -8.83 -19.55 6.71
CA GLY A 180 -7.57 -20.16 7.14
C GLY A 180 -6.43 -20.13 6.11
N GLN A 181 -6.71 -19.81 4.84
CA GLN A 181 -5.72 -19.75 3.78
C GLN A 181 -5.16 -18.32 3.59
N GLY A 182 -3.86 -18.22 3.34
CA GLY A 182 -3.23 -16.97 2.96
C GLY A 182 -3.62 -16.59 1.52
N CYS A 183 -4.05 -15.36 1.32
CA CYS A 183 -4.46 -14.84 0.02
C CYS A 183 -3.82 -13.48 -0.24
N PHE A 184 -3.37 -13.23 -1.48
CA PHE A 184 -3.19 -11.90 -1.99
C PHE A 184 -4.51 -11.38 -2.53
N VAL A 185 -5.03 -10.34 -1.93
CA VAL A 185 -6.25 -9.68 -2.38
C VAL A 185 -5.87 -8.42 -3.14
N ILE A 186 -6.15 -8.41 -4.44
CA ILE A 186 -5.94 -7.25 -5.31
C ILE A 186 -7.10 -6.29 -5.06
N GLY A 187 -6.79 -5.12 -4.54
CA GLY A 187 -7.76 -4.05 -4.35
C GLY A 187 -7.76 -3.03 -5.48
N GLY A 188 -6.71 -2.94 -6.30
CA GLY A 188 -6.67 -2.03 -7.42
C GLY A 188 -5.67 -2.43 -8.50
N VAL A 189 -6.06 -2.21 -9.75
CA VAL A 189 -5.19 -2.33 -10.92
C VAL A 189 -5.28 -1.04 -11.71
N ARG A 190 -4.16 -0.37 -11.89
CA ARG A 190 -4.09 0.88 -12.65
C ARG A 190 -3.19 0.71 -13.85
N GLY A 191 -3.63 1.16 -15.01
CA GLY A 191 -2.84 1.29 -16.22
C GLY A 191 -2.42 2.73 -16.47
N GLN A 192 -1.60 2.92 -17.50
CA GLN A 192 -1.07 4.22 -17.89
C GLN A 192 -2.18 5.23 -18.19
N ARG A 193 -2.20 6.34 -17.45
CA ARG A 193 -2.99 7.55 -17.76
C ARG A 193 -2.17 8.83 -17.54
N HIS A 194 -0.83 8.75 -17.65
CA HIS A 194 -0.02 9.93 -17.36
C HIS A 194 0.20 10.76 -18.62
N PRO A 195 -0.28 12.03 -18.68
CA PRO A 195 -0.16 12.88 -19.86
C PRO A 195 1.30 13.22 -20.23
N VAL A 196 2.24 13.03 -19.29
CA VAL A 196 3.68 13.26 -19.49
C VAL A 196 4.35 12.11 -20.24
N LEU A 197 3.73 10.91 -20.28
CA LEU A 197 4.27 9.81 -21.05
C LEU A 197 3.89 9.99 -22.53
N ARG A 198 4.84 10.47 -23.33
CA ARG A 198 4.71 10.56 -24.79
C ARG A 198 4.91 9.21 -25.49
N LEU A 199 4.86 8.11 -24.75
CA LEU A 199 4.89 6.76 -25.29
C LEU A 199 3.49 6.37 -25.75
N SER A 200 3.38 5.94 -26.98
CA SER A 200 2.18 5.26 -27.43
C SER A 200 2.06 3.90 -26.72
N GLN A 201 0.86 3.43 -26.54
CA GLN A 201 0.62 2.09 -25.98
C GLN A 201 1.28 1.01 -26.83
N VAL A 202 1.43 1.26 -28.12
CA VAL A 202 2.07 0.35 -29.08
C VAL A 202 3.56 0.21 -28.78
N GLU A 203 4.29 1.32 -28.58
CA GLU A 203 5.72 1.30 -28.24
C GLU A 203 5.97 0.59 -26.92
N LEU A 204 5.14 0.87 -25.91
CA LEU A 204 5.26 0.19 -24.62
C LEU A 204 4.99 -1.31 -24.72
N ASN A 205 3.96 -1.71 -25.47
CA ASN A 205 3.67 -3.13 -25.70
C ASN A 205 4.82 -3.82 -26.46
N GLN A 206 5.46 -3.15 -27.44
CA GLN A 206 6.62 -3.69 -28.16
C GLN A 206 7.78 -3.98 -27.21
N VAL A 207 8.11 -3.03 -26.32
CA VAL A 207 9.16 -3.21 -25.31
C VAL A 207 8.84 -4.35 -24.35
N LEU A 208 7.56 -4.54 -24.03
CA LEU A 208 7.07 -5.62 -23.19
C LEU A 208 6.76 -6.92 -23.98
N SER A 209 7.40 -7.11 -25.14
CA SER A 209 7.23 -8.32 -25.97
C SER A 209 5.77 -8.63 -26.32
N GLY A 210 4.99 -7.60 -26.61
CA GLY A 210 3.56 -7.70 -26.96
C GLY A 210 2.60 -7.70 -25.75
N TRP A 211 3.10 -7.71 -24.53
CA TRP A 211 2.25 -7.70 -23.37
C TRP A 211 1.69 -6.29 -23.07
N LYS A 212 0.40 -6.22 -22.77
CA LYS A 212 -0.17 -5.01 -22.14
C LYS A 212 0.38 -4.88 -20.73
N PRO A 213 0.79 -3.68 -20.29
CA PRO A 213 1.36 -3.47 -18.95
C PRO A 213 0.52 -4.07 -17.81
N SER A 214 -0.79 -3.88 -17.83
CA SER A 214 -1.69 -4.42 -16.79
C SER A 214 -1.73 -5.95 -16.76
N VAL A 215 -1.63 -6.60 -17.94
CA VAL A 215 -1.60 -8.07 -18.05
C VAL A 215 -0.26 -8.61 -17.54
N LEU A 216 0.85 -7.96 -17.91
CA LEU A 216 2.17 -8.30 -17.37
C LEU A 216 2.18 -8.19 -15.85
N MET A 217 1.68 -7.08 -15.31
CA MET A 217 1.61 -6.85 -13.87
C MET A 217 0.78 -7.92 -13.14
N LEU A 218 -0.36 -8.34 -13.74
CA LEU A 218 -1.18 -9.39 -13.19
C LEU A 218 -0.43 -10.75 -13.18
N ARG A 219 0.31 -11.06 -14.25
CA ARG A 219 1.15 -12.26 -14.31
C ARG A 219 2.24 -12.25 -13.25
N VAL A 220 2.91 -11.12 -13.07
CA VAL A 220 3.91 -10.98 -12.00
C VAL A 220 3.27 -11.16 -10.61
N ALA A 221 2.10 -10.57 -10.37
CA ALA A 221 1.37 -10.75 -9.13
C ALA A 221 0.99 -12.23 -8.89
N GLN A 222 0.60 -12.97 -9.95
CA GLN A 222 0.34 -14.42 -9.88
C GLN A 222 1.60 -15.20 -9.50
N GLU A 223 2.75 -14.90 -10.12
CA GLU A 223 4.00 -15.58 -9.80
C GLU A 223 4.50 -15.26 -8.39
N LEU A 224 4.36 -14.02 -7.94
CA LEU A 224 4.66 -13.65 -6.55
C LEU A 224 3.75 -14.41 -5.56
N ALA A 225 2.44 -14.49 -5.87
CA ALA A 225 1.52 -15.25 -5.03
C ALA A 225 1.92 -16.73 -4.95
N ARG A 226 2.27 -17.36 -6.08
CA ARG A 226 2.77 -18.75 -6.13
C ARG A 226 4.06 -18.92 -5.34
N PHE A 227 5.00 -18.00 -5.51
CA PHE A 227 6.30 -18.02 -4.81
C PHE A 227 6.12 -18.03 -3.29
N TRP A 228 5.13 -17.30 -2.78
CA TRP A 228 4.82 -17.25 -1.35
C TRP A 228 3.75 -18.25 -0.90
N GLY A 229 3.32 -19.16 -1.77
CA GLY A 229 2.29 -20.16 -1.44
C GLY A 229 0.91 -19.56 -1.14
N LEU A 230 0.59 -18.41 -1.74
CA LEU A 230 -0.65 -17.67 -1.52
C LEU A 230 -1.60 -17.80 -2.72
N ARG A 231 -2.91 -17.74 -2.47
CA ARG A 231 -3.90 -17.61 -3.54
C ARG A 231 -3.99 -16.14 -3.97
N LEU A 232 -4.14 -15.91 -5.28
CA LEU A 232 -4.46 -14.57 -5.80
C LEU A 232 -5.96 -14.43 -5.96
N ILE A 233 -6.53 -13.37 -5.38
CA ILE A 233 -7.95 -13.07 -5.40
C ILE A 233 -8.15 -11.62 -5.86
N GLY A 234 -9.02 -11.42 -6.84
CA GLY A 234 -9.50 -10.09 -7.21
C GLY A 234 -10.69 -9.67 -6.35
N LEU A 235 -10.73 -8.42 -5.98
CA LEU A 235 -11.90 -7.86 -5.29
C LEU A 235 -13.04 -7.64 -6.29
N ASP A 236 -14.27 -7.99 -5.88
CA ASP A 236 -15.47 -7.61 -6.62
C ASP A 236 -15.59 -6.07 -6.65
N PRO A 237 -15.67 -5.44 -7.83
CA PRO A 237 -15.81 -3.99 -7.96
C PRO A 237 -16.97 -3.41 -7.15
N ALA A 238 -18.09 -4.14 -7.00
CA ALA A 238 -19.24 -3.68 -6.22
C ALA A 238 -18.91 -3.48 -4.72
N HIS A 239 -17.88 -4.15 -4.22
CA HIS A 239 -17.41 -4.06 -2.83
C HIS A 239 -16.19 -3.16 -2.66
N HIS A 240 -15.71 -2.55 -3.75
CA HIS A 240 -14.55 -1.66 -3.68
C HIS A 240 -14.89 -0.38 -2.90
N PRO A 241 -14.00 0.11 -2.02
CA PRO A 241 -14.26 1.29 -1.19
C PRO A 241 -14.62 2.55 -1.98
N VAL A 242 -14.06 2.72 -3.18
CA VAL A 242 -14.30 3.89 -4.06
C VAL A 242 -15.76 4.02 -4.49
N HIS A 243 -16.48 2.90 -4.65
CA HIS A 243 -17.89 2.93 -5.08
C HIS A 243 -18.89 3.28 -3.96
N ARG A 244 -18.46 3.25 -2.70
CA ARG A 244 -19.31 3.55 -1.53
C ARG A 244 -18.88 4.80 -0.77
N TRP A 245 -17.93 5.53 -1.29
CA TRP A 245 -17.46 6.77 -0.72
C TRP A 245 -18.08 7.93 -1.48
N PRO A 246 -19.00 8.72 -0.88
CA PRO A 246 -19.51 9.94 -1.49
C PRO A 246 -18.44 11.03 -1.55
#